data_48f459c45e20c17bbcc96f1b42068c13
#
_entry.id   48f459c45e20c17bbcc96f1b42068c13
#
_cell.length_a   1.000
_cell.length_b   1.000
_cell.length_c   1.000
_cell.angle_alpha   90.00
_cell.angle_beta   90.00
_cell.angle_gamma   90.00
#
_symmetry.space_group_name_H-M   'P 1'
#
loop_
_entity.id
_entity.type
_entity.pdbx_description
1 polymer ?
#
loop_
_entity_poly.entity_id
_entity_poly.type
_entity_poly.pdbx_seq_one_letter_code
_entity_poly.pdbx_strand_id
1 'polypeptide(L)'
;LEPTNEPYALAKIAGIKLCESYNRQHGTDFRSVMPTNLYGINDNFHPENSHVIPALMRRFHEAKVNNDAEVLVWGTGNAMREFLYVDDMAQASLFVLELDKQTYKANTKSMLSHINVGTGKDITIREMAQTMKQIVGFKGKLTFDTAKPDGASRKLIDVKRLKNMGWSYTTNLKEGLGETYNWYLEQAN
;
A
#
# COMPACT_ATOMS: atom_id res chain seq x y z
N LEU A 1 -15.30 -10.75 -4.76
CA LEU A 1 -14.71 -9.50 -5.26
C LEU A 1 -15.48 -8.30 -4.71
N GLU A 2 -14.79 -7.20 -4.49
CA GLU A 2 -15.41 -5.94 -4.08
C GLU A 2 -16.14 -5.32 -5.29
N PRO A 3 -17.48 -5.13 -5.25
CA PRO A 3 -18.22 -4.69 -6.44
C PRO A 3 -17.72 -3.38 -7.07
N THR A 4 -17.30 -2.42 -6.23
CA THR A 4 -16.81 -1.12 -6.69
C THR A 4 -15.47 -1.17 -7.42
N ASN A 5 -14.71 -2.28 -7.28
CA ASN A 5 -13.39 -2.47 -7.87
C ASN A 5 -13.27 -3.78 -8.67
N GLU A 6 -14.40 -4.43 -8.95
CA GLU A 6 -14.43 -5.75 -9.60
C GLU A 6 -13.75 -5.77 -10.98
N PRO A 7 -13.98 -4.80 -11.90
CA PRO A 7 -13.32 -4.83 -13.21
C PRO A 7 -11.78 -4.78 -13.11
N TYR A 8 -11.26 -3.94 -12.23
CA TYR A 8 -9.82 -3.87 -11.97
C TYR A 8 -9.30 -5.17 -11.37
N ALA A 9 -9.98 -5.73 -10.38
CA ALA A 9 -9.60 -6.98 -9.74
C ALA A 9 -9.57 -8.14 -10.73
N LEU A 10 -10.58 -8.26 -11.60
CA LEU A 10 -10.65 -9.28 -12.66
C LEU A 10 -9.47 -9.16 -13.63
N ALA A 11 -9.13 -7.94 -14.07
CA ALA A 11 -8.00 -7.71 -14.97
C ALA A 11 -6.67 -8.17 -14.33
N LYS A 12 -6.44 -7.86 -13.05
CA LYS A 12 -5.23 -8.30 -12.32
C LYS A 12 -5.19 -9.80 -12.09
N ILE A 13 -6.32 -10.43 -11.74
CA ILE A 13 -6.43 -11.89 -11.60
C ILE A 13 -6.17 -12.58 -12.95
N ALA A 14 -6.73 -12.06 -14.04
CA ALA A 14 -6.50 -12.59 -15.37
C ALA A 14 -5.03 -12.55 -15.76
N GLY A 15 -4.32 -11.45 -15.45
CA GLY A 15 -2.86 -11.35 -15.68
C GLY A 15 -2.07 -12.41 -14.92
N ILE A 16 -2.37 -12.63 -13.63
CA ILE A 16 -1.74 -13.69 -12.83
C ILE A 16 -2.00 -15.07 -13.47
N LYS A 17 -3.26 -15.35 -13.84
CA LYS A 17 -3.64 -16.65 -14.45
C LYS A 17 -3.01 -16.85 -15.83
N LEU A 18 -2.83 -15.77 -16.58
CA LEU A 18 -2.12 -15.83 -17.86
C LEU A 18 -0.64 -16.21 -17.65
N CYS A 19 0.06 -15.58 -16.72
CA CYS A 19 1.44 -15.93 -16.35
C CYS A 19 1.56 -17.41 -15.95
N GLU A 20 0.65 -17.90 -15.09
CA GLU A 20 0.61 -19.30 -14.67
C GLU A 20 0.37 -20.26 -15.84
N SER A 21 -0.50 -19.89 -16.77
CA SER A 21 -0.81 -20.69 -17.96
C SER A 21 0.39 -20.77 -18.92
N TYR A 22 1.06 -19.64 -19.16
CA TYR A 22 2.28 -19.61 -19.98
C TYR A 22 3.40 -20.46 -19.36
N ASN A 23 3.59 -20.38 -18.06
CA ASN A 23 4.58 -21.22 -17.36
C ASN A 23 4.32 -22.72 -17.58
N ARG A 24 3.06 -23.13 -17.55
CA ARG A 24 2.67 -24.54 -17.78
C ARG A 24 2.82 -24.97 -19.23
N GLN A 25 2.38 -24.12 -20.16
CA GLN A 25 2.29 -24.46 -21.59
C GLN A 25 3.65 -24.34 -22.29
N HIS A 26 4.44 -23.33 -21.94
CA HIS A 26 5.66 -22.97 -22.65
C HIS A 26 6.95 -23.11 -21.81
N GLY A 27 6.84 -23.54 -20.55
CA GLY A 27 8.00 -23.69 -19.67
C GLY A 27 8.67 -22.38 -19.26
N THR A 28 7.99 -21.24 -19.42
CA THR A 28 8.48 -19.92 -19.00
C THR A 28 8.60 -19.82 -17.48
N ASP A 29 9.17 -18.76 -16.98
CA ASP A 29 9.32 -18.47 -15.54
C ASP A 29 8.79 -17.08 -15.20
N PHE A 30 7.53 -16.83 -15.54
CA PHE A 30 6.83 -15.61 -15.14
C PHE A 30 6.44 -15.69 -13.67
N ARG A 31 6.82 -14.69 -12.90
CA ARG A 31 6.55 -14.59 -11.46
C ARG A 31 5.65 -13.39 -11.17
N SER A 32 4.58 -13.60 -10.44
CA SER A 32 3.60 -12.56 -10.11
C SER A 32 3.73 -12.17 -8.65
N VAL A 33 3.82 -10.88 -8.37
CA VAL A 33 3.76 -10.32 -7.02
C VAL A 33 2.46 -9.53 -6.86
N MET A 34 1.85 -9.61 -5.68
CA MET A 34 0.61 -8.89 -5.35
C MET A 34 0.84 -8.01 -4.12
N PRO A 35 1.02 -6.69 -4.31
CA PRO A 35 1.28 -5.78 -3.22
C PRO A 35 0.03 -5.46 -2.41
N THR A 36 0.23 -5.06 -1.16
CA THR A 36 -0.72 -4.30 -0.36
C THR A 36 -0.79 -2.84 -0.83
N ASN A 37 -1.40 -1.93 -0.05
CA ASN A 37 -1.42 -0.50 -0.43
C ASN A 37 -0.01 0.07 -0.37
N LEU A 38 0.47 0.56 -1.50
CA LEU A 38 1.77 1.21 -1.61
C LEU A 38 1.68 2.70 -1.31
N TYR A 39 2.77 3.26 -0.83
CA TYR A 39 2.98 4.69 -0.65
C TYR A 39 4.47 5.01 -0.75
N GLY A 40 4.82 6.26 -1.02
CA GLY A 40 6.21 6.68 -1.06
C GLY A 40 6.46 7.90 -1.94
N ILE A 41 7.72 8.09 -2.26
CA ILE A 41 8.16 9.13 -3.21
C ILE A 41 7.53 8.89 -4.58
N ASN A 42 7.32 9.96 -5.35
CA ASN A 42 6.65 9.94 -6.66
C ASN A 42 5.18 9.47 -6.63
N ASP A 43 4.53 9.43 -5.45
CA ASP A 43 3.10 9.12 -5.36
C ASP A 43 2.24 10.26 -5.97
N ASN A 44 0.96 9.96 -6.23
CA ASN A 44 0.02 10.92 -6.78
C ASN A 44 -0.65 11.74 -5.68
N PHE A 45 -0.30 13.02 -5.56
CA PHE A 45 -0.86 13.97 -4.60
C PHE A 45 -2.02 14.80 -5.16
N HIS A 46 -2.65 14.36 -6.26
CA HIS A 46 -3.77 15.09 -6.86
C HIS A 46 -4.95 15.27 -5.88
N PRO A 47 -5.63 16.45 -5.87
CA PRO A 47 -6.70 16.76 -4.91
C PRO A 47 -7.83 15.74 -4.86
N GLU A 48 -8.23 15.21 -6.01
CA GLU A 48 -9.44 14.38 -6.15
C GLU A 48 -9.14 12.90 -6.43
N ASN A 49 -7.96 12.58 -7.01
CA ASN A 49 -7.65 11.26 -7.55
C ASN A 49 -6.48 10.58 -6.85
N SER A 50 -6.12 11.02 -5.63
CA SER A 50 -5.04 10.42 -4.84
C SER A 50 -5.54 9.36 -3.88
N HIS A 51 -4.65 8.43 -3.53
CA HIS A 51 -4.89 7.45 -2.48
C HIS A 51 -4.85 8.09 -1.08
N VAL A 52 -5.24 7.34 -0.06
CA VAL A 52 -5.46 7.85 1.30
C VAL A 52 -4.23 8.51 1.92
N ILE A 53 -3.02 7.94 1.75
CA ILE A 53 -1.78 8.51 2.32
C ILE A 53 -1.42 9.84 1.64
N PRO A 54 -1.23 9.93 0.32
CA PRO A 54 -0.92 11.21 -0.31
C PRO A 54 -2.04 12.25 -0.13
N ALA A 55 -3.33 11.84 -0.16
CA ALA A 55 -4.44 12.75 0.11
C ALA A 55 -4.37 13.38 1.50
N LEU A 56 -4.13 12.58 2.54
CA LEU A 56 -4.02 13.08 3.90
C LEU A 56 -2.76 13.92 4.11
N MET A 57 -1.63 13.50 3.55
CA MET A 57 -0.38 14.24 3.64
C MET A 57 -0.55 15.67 3.09
N ARG A 58 -1.11 15.79 1.88
CA ARG A 58 -1.40 17.08 1.26
C ARG A 58 -2.36 17.91 2.10
N ARG A 59 -3.48 17.32 2.55
CA ARG A 59 -4.48 18.03 3.36
C ARG A 59 -3.92 18.56 4.68
N PHE A 60 -3.11 17.78 5.38
CA PHE A 60 -2.45 18.24 6.60
C PHE A 60 -1.41 19.31 6.32
N HIS A 61 -0.69 19.22 5.21
CA HIS A 61 0.26 20.23 4.79
C HIS A 61 -0.44 21.57 4.48
N GLU A 62 -1.46 21.55 3.61
CA GLU A 62 -2.25 22.72 3.27
C GLU A 62 -2.88 23.36 4.51
N ALA A 63 -3.49 22.58 5.39
CA ALA A 63 -4.06 23.06 6.63
C ALA A 63 -3.02 23.71 7.56
N LYS A 64 -1.79 23.16 7.61
CA LYS A 64 -0.69 23.76 8.36
C LYS A 64 -0.26 25.11 7.76
N VAL A 65 -0.12 25.19 6.44
CA VAL A 65 0.27 26.42 5.74
C VAL A 65 -0.79 27.52 5.91
N ASN A 66 -2.07 27.14 5.79
CA ASN A 66 -3.20 28.06 5.92
C ASN A 66 -3.54 28.42 7.38
N ASN A 67 -2.92 27.76 8.37
CA ASN A 67 -3.27 27.85 9.78
C ASN A 67 -4.74 27.47 10.05
N ASP A 68 -5.25 26.44 9.36
CA ASP A 68 -6.61 25.96 9.55
C ASP A 68 -6.81 25.39 10.96
N ALA A 69 -8.01 25.53 11.51
CA ALA A 69 -8.33 25.06 12.85
C ALA A 69 -8.41 23.54 12.93
N GLU A 70 -8.77 22.87 11.83
CA GLU A 70 -8.97 21.43 11.80
C GLU A 70 -8.75 20.80 10.41
N VAL A 71 -8.49 19.48 10.42
CA VAL A 71 -8.52 18.62 9.24
C VAL A 71 -9.61 17.58 9.43
N LEU A 72 -10.56 17.52 8.50
CA LEU A 72 -11.66 16.56 8.48
C LEU A 72 -11.28 15.33 7.66
N VAL A 73 -11.38 14.14 8.25
CA VAL A 73 -11.20 12.83 7.59
C VAL A 73 -12.55 12.16 7.42
N TRP A 74 -12.82 11.61 6.24
CA TRP A 74 -14.07 10.92 5.97
C TRP A 74 -14.14 9.56 6.67
N GLY A 75 -15.34 9.18 7.11
CA GLY A 75 -15.64 7.95 7.81
C GLY A 75 -15.38 8.03 9.31
N THR A 76 -15.47 6.89 10.00
CA THR A 76 -15.22 6.78 11.45
C THR A 76 -13.73 6.75 11.80
N GLY A 77 -12.88 6.43 10.82
CA GLY A 77 -11.46 6.18 11.00
C GLY A 77 -11.15 4.78 11.53
N ASN A 78 -12.13 3.90 11.67
CA ASN A 78 -11.94 2.55 12.22
C ASN A 78 -11.51 1.51 11.17
N ALA A 79 -11.68 1.81 9.89
CA ALA A 79 -11.24 0.93 8.81
C ALA A 79 -9.73 0.67 8.90
N MET A 80 -9.34 -0.60 8.77
CA MET A 80 -7.96 -1.04 8.91
C MET A 80 -7.31 -1.26 7.53
N ARG A 81 -6.09 -0.78 7.37
CA ARG A 81 -5.31 -0.90 6.13
C ARG A 81 -3.87 -1.26 6.44
N GLU A 82 -3.33 -2.08 5.58
CA GLU A 82 -1.91 -2.38 5.51
C GLU A 82 -1.25 -1.45 4.49
N PHE A 83 -0.07 -0.94 4.82
CA PHE A 83 0.73 -0.07 3.97
C PHE A 83 2.15 -0.59 3.84
N LEU A 84 2.72 -0.48 2.65
CA LEU A 84 4.10 -0.85 2.34
C LEU A 84 4.80 0.29 1.60
N TYR A 85 6.00 0.63 2.01
CA TYR A 85 6.83 1.63 1.35
C TYR A 85 7.25 1.16 -0.04
N VAL A 86 7.26 2.08 -1.01
CA VAL A 86 7.43 1.73 -2.43
C VAL A 86 8.78 1.06 -2.72
N ASP A 87 9.87 1.47 -2.04
CA ASP A 87 11.18 0.86 -2.25
C ASP A 87 11.26 -0.57 -1.69
N ASP A 88 10.57 -0.85 -0.58
CA ASP A 88 10.42 -2.22 -0.09
C ASP A 88 9.67 -3.11 -1.13
N MET A 89 8.67 -2.56 -1.82
CA MET A 89 8.01 -3.29 -2.91
C MET A 89 8.96 -3.55 -4.08
N ALA A 90 9.77 -2.56 -4.47
CA ALA A 90 10.78 -2.72 -5.51
C ALA A 90 11.80 -3.81 -5.13
N GLN A 91 12.32 -3.77 -3.91
CA GLN A 91 13.23 -4.79 -3.39
C GLN A 91 12.59 -6.19 -3.34
N ALA A 92 11.33 -6.29 -2.90
CA ALA A 92 10.60 -7.56 -2.92
C ALA A 92 10.44 -8.12 -4.33
N SER A 93 10.20 -7.24 -5.31
CA SER A 93 10.07 -7.65 -6.72
C SER A 93 11.38 -8.21 -7.26
N LEU A 94 12.50 -7.55 -6.97
CA LEU A 94 13.83 -8.04 -7.33
C LEU A 94 14.14 -9.36 -6.61
N PHE A 95 13.88 -9.43 -5.30
CA PHE A 95 14.07 -10.65 -4.52
C PHE A 95 13.30 -11.83 -5.13
N VAL A 96 12.02 -11.65 -5.45
CA VAL A 96 11.21 -12.72 -6.07
C VAL A 96 11.74 -13.07 -7.47
N LEU A 97 12.21 -12.10 -8.24
CA LEU A 97 12.79 -12.32 -9.57
C LEU A 97 14.08 -13.15 -9.51
N GLU A 98 14.94 -12.89 -8.52
CA GLU A 98 16.26 -13.50 -8.35
C GLU A 98 16.24 -14.85 -7.61
N LEU A 99 15.11 -15.22 -6.97
CA LEU A 99 14.99 -16.53 -6.33
C LEU A 99 15.34 -17.65 -7.30
N ASP A 100 16.09 -18.63 -6.83
CA ASP A 100 16.27 -19.86 -7.61
C ASP A 100 14.94 -20.56 -7.87
N LYS A 101 14.84 -21.22 -9.01
CA LYS A 101 13.59 -21.83 -9.50
C LYS A 101 13.10 -22.94 -8.57
N GLN A 102 13.98 -23.62 -7.87
CA GLN A 102 13.64 -24.71 -6.94
C GLN A 102 12.97 -24.14 -5.70
N THR A 103 13.55 -23.11 -5.08
CA THR A 103 12.99 -22.40 -3.92
C THR A 103 11.63 -21.78 -4.26
N TYR A 104 11.50 -21.11 -5.42
CA TYR A 104 10.21 -20.56 -5.85
C TYR A 104 9.14 -21.64 -5.98
N LYS A 105 9.45 -22.75 -6.67
CA LYS A 105 8.53 -23.88 -6.87
C LYS A 105 8.14 -24.58 -5.57
N ALA A 106 9.07 -24.72 -4.63
CA ALA A 106 8.80 -25.33 -3.32
C ALA A 106 7.77 -24.52 -2.49
N ASN A 107 7.70 -23.20 -2.71
CA ASN A 107 6.81 -22.29 -2.01
C ASN A 107 5.53 -21.92 -2.78
N THR A 108 5.35 -22.40 -4.01
CA THR A 108 4.21 -22.06 -4.86
C THR A 108 3.54 -23.32 -5.42
N LYS A 109 2.36 -23.14 -6.02
CA LYS A 109 1.67 -24.20 -6.74
C LYS A 109 1.45 -23.75 -8.20
N SER A 110 1.39 -24.69 -9.12
CA SER A 110 1.31 -24.44 -10.57
C SER A 110 0.21 -23.43 -10.97
N MET A 111 -0.93 -23.40 -10.27
CA MET A 111 -2.05 -22.47 -10.53
C MET A 111 -2.34 -21.56 -9.32
N LEU A 112 -1.38 -21.39 -8.43
CA LEU A 112 -1.41 -20.49 -7.27
C LEU A 112 0.03 -20.03 -6.96
N SER A 113 0.64 -19.36 -7.93
CA SER A 113 2.07 -19.03 -7.91
C SER A 113 2.36 -17.57 -7.51
N HIS A 114 1.37 -16.70 -7.41
CA HIS A 114 1.59 -15.32 -6.98
C HIS A 114 2.11 -15.22 -5.54
N ILE A 115 2.93 -14.24 -5.30
CA ILE A 115 3.51 -13.94 -3.99
C ILE A 115 2.90 -12.63 -3.47
N ASN A 116 2.25 -12.69 -2.31
CA ASN A 116 1.78 -11.49 -1.62
C ASN A 116 2.97 -10.73 -1.03
N VAL A 117 3.02 -9.42 -1.27
CA VAL A 117 4.06 -8.53 -0.78
C VAL A 117 3.46 -7.46 0.13
N GLY A 118 3.83 -7.47 1.39
CA GLY A 118 3.33 -6.55 2.40
C GLY A 118 4.09 -6.67 3.71
N THR A 119 3.63 -5.94 4.71
CA THR A 119 4.21 -5.95 6.06
C THR A 119 3.62 -7.04 6.94
N GLY A 120 2.39 -7.49 6.63
CA GLY A 120 1.59 -8.37 7.49
C GLY A 120 1.06 -7.67 8.74
N LYS A 121 1.06 -6.33 8.75
CA LYS A 121 0.54 -5.50 9.83
C LYS A 121 -0.38 -4.42 9.26
N ASP A 122 -1.51 -4.24 9.86
CA ASP A 122 -2.46 -3.17 9.53
C ASP A 122 -2.63 -2.19 10.69
N ILE A 123 -3.07 -1.00 10.37
CA ILE A 123 -3.42 0.07 11.30
C ILE A 123 -4.76 0.66 10.93
N THR A 124 -5.43 1.31 11.87
CA THR A 124 -6.64 2.08 11.59
C THR A 124 -6.32 3.35 10.79
N ILE A 125 -7.28 3.83 10.00
CA ILE A 125 -7.15 5.14 9.33
C ILE A 125 -6.97 6.27 10.36
N ARG A 126 -7.55 6.11 11.54
CA ARG A 126 -7.38 7.04 12.66
C ARG A 126 -5.92 7.13 13.14
N GLU A 127 -5.29 5.99 13.40
CA GLU A 127 -3.88 5.93 13.82
C GLU A 127 -2.95 6.47 12.72
N MET A 128 -3.24 6.14 11.47
CA MET A 128 -2.49 6.65 10.33
C MET A 128 -2.62 8.18 10.22
N ALA A 129 -3.83 8.74 10.34
CA ALA A 129 -4.06 10.18 10.30
C ALA A 129 -3.39 10.91 11.49
N GLN A 130 -3.38 10.30 12.67
CA GLN A 130 -2.66 10.83 13.84
C GLN A 130 -1.14 10.85 13.59
N THR A 131 -0.60 9.78 13.03
CA THR A 131 0.83 9.70 12.66
C THR A 131 1.17 10.77 11.62
N MET A 132 0.34 10.92 10.59
CA MET A 132 0.51 11.94 9.56
C MET A 132 0.48 13.37 10.14
N LYS A 133 -0.49 13.65 11.02
CA LYS A 133 -0.57 14.93 11.75
C LYS A 133 0.74 15.26 12.48
N GLN A 134 1.34 14.25 13.13
CA GLN A 134 2.61 14.42 13.86
C GLN A 134 3.78 14.70 12.91
N ILE A 135 3.89 13.94 11.81
CA ILE A 135 4.96 14.07 10.82
C ILE A 135 4.91 15.44 10.14
N VAL A 136 3.74 15.88 9.70
CA VAL A 136 3.55 17.19 9.09
C VAL A 136 3.74 18.33 10.09
N GLY A 137 3.51 18.07 11.38
CA GLY A 137 3.57 19.07 12.44
C GLY A 137 2.34 19.99 12.49
N PHE A 138 1.18 19.50 12.03
CA PHE A 138 -0.09 20.22 12.10
C PHE A 138 -0.58 20.30 13.55
N LYS A 139 -0.95 21.51 14.01
CA LYS A 139 -1.34 21.79 15.41
C LYS A 139 -2.84 21.84 15.64
N GLY A 140 -3.64 21.98 14.57
CA GLY A 140 -5.10 22.02 14.66
C GLY A 140 -5.73 20.69 15.08
N LYS A 141 -7.04 20.60 15.04
CA LYS A 141 -7.81 19.39 15.40
C LYS A 141 -7.83 18.39 14.25
N LEU A 142 -7.89 17.10 14.59
CA LEU A 142 -8.24 16.00 13.67
C LEU A 142 -9.67 15.56 13.97
N THR A 143 -10.56 15.69 13.00
CA THR A 143 -11.98 15.36 13.12
C THR A 143 -12.39 14.32 12.09
N PHE A 144 -13.51 13.63 12.32
CA PHE A 144 -14.00 12.54 11.50
C PHE A 144 -15.45 12.80 11.08
N ASP A 145 -15.72 12.77 9.76
CA ASP A 145 -17.07 12.89 9.20
C ASP A 145 -17.70 11.49 9.10
N THR A 146 -18.40 11.12 10.15
CA THR A 146 -19.08 9.82 10.23
C THR A 146 -20.31 9.71 9.32
N ALA A 147 -20.75 10.79 8.67
CA ALA A 147 -21.79 10.74 7.65
C ALA A 147 -21.28 10.18 6.32
N LYS A 148 -19.97 10.15 6.12
CA LYS A 148 -19.34 9.51 4.97
C LYS A 148 -19.08 8.02 5.27
N PRO A 149 -19.27 7.13 4.28
CA PRO A 149 -19.06 5.70 4.50
C PRO A 149 -17.57 5.39 4.76
N ASP A 150 -17.33 4.45 5.67
CA ASP A 150 -16.07 3.72 5.70
C ASP A 150 -16.00 2.80 4.47
N GLY A 151 -14.86 2.61 3.87
CA GLY A 151 -14.66 1.55 2.89
C GLY A 151 -14.69 0.16 3.56
N ALA A 152 -14.17 -0.89 2.88
CA ALA A 152 -14.04 -2.22 3.47
C ALA A 152 -13.43 -2.14 4.88
N SER A 153 -13.98 -2.88 5.84
CA SER A 153 -13.59 -2.79 7.26
C SER A 153 -12.11 -3.12 7.49
N ARG A 154 -11.58 -4.10 6.74
CA ARG A 154 -10.17 -4.51 6.86
C ARG A 154 -9.62 -4.98 5.52
N LYS A 155 -8.38 -4.60 5.21
CA LYS A 155 -7.58 -5.12 4.09
C LYS A 155 -6.19 -5.46 4.61
N LEU A 156 -5.93 -6.76 4.79
CA LEU A 156 -4.65 -7.31 5.22
C LEU A 156 -4.35 -8.55 4.37
N ILE A 157 -3.12 -8.69 3.89
CA ILE A 157 -2.72 -9.84 3.10
C ILE A 157 -1.85 -10.82 3.92
N ASP A 158 -1.91 -12.09 3.58
CA ASP A 158 -1.02 -13.09 4.20
C ASP A 158 0.35 -13.08 3.50
N VAL A 159 1.37 -12.68 4.25
CA VAL A 159 2.76 -12.57 3.78
C VAL A 159 3.66 -13.74 4.21
N LYS A 160 3.09 -14.80 4.81
CA LYS A 160 3.87 -15.92 5.33
C LYS A 160 4.75 -16.57 4.28
N ARG A 161 4.23 -16.71 3.05
CA ARG A 161 4.98 -17.31 1.93
C ARG A 161 6.27 -16.55 1.66
N LEU A 162 6.20 -15.23 1.52
CA LEU A 162 7.36 -14.37 1.27
C LEU A 162 8.36 -14.40 2.44
N LYS A 163 7.85 -14.35 3.67
CA LYS A 163 8.70 -14.49 4.88
C LYS A 163 9.43 -15.83 4.95
N ASN A 164 8.75 -16.92 4.61
CA ASN A 164 9.36 -18.25 4.60
C ASN A 164 10.47 -18.39 3.53
N MET A 165 10.41 -17.58 2.48
CA MET A 165 11.46 -17.48 1.46
C MET A 165 12.63 -16.57 1.87
N GLY A 166 12.53 -15.89 3.02
CA GLY A 166 13.64 -15.10 3.61
C GLY A 166 13.56 -13.59 3.41
N TRP A 167 12.45 -13.06 2.84
CA TRP A 167 12.29 -11.62 2.67
C TRP A 167 11.45 -10.98 3.78
N SER A 168 11.82 -9.77 4.19
CA SER A 168 11.01 -8.89 5.05
C SER A 168 11.24 -7.44 4.64
N TYR A 169 10.20 -6.62 4.85
CA TYR A 169 10.31 -5.17 4.65
C TYR A 169 11.30 -4.54 5.64
N THR A 170 11.91 -3.42 5.26
CA THR A 170 12.93 -2.70 6.05
C THR A 170 12.41 -1.35 6.57
N THR A 171 11.54 -0.68 5.83
CA THR A 171 11.06 0.66 6.14
C THR A 171 9.79 0.61 7.00
N ASN A 172 9.85 1.09 8.23
CA ASN A 172 8.64 1.20 9.05
C ASN A 172 7.76 2.37 8.60
N LEU A 173 6.45 2.31 8.94
CA LEU A 173 5.46 3.26 8.43
C LEU A 173 5.82 4.72 8.77
N LYS A 174 6.26 5.00 10.00
CA LYS A 174 6.57 6.37 10.41
C LYS A 174 7.77 6.94 9.66
N GLU A 175 8.79 6.13 9.45
CA GLU A 175 9.98 6.48 8.68
C GLU A 175 9.62 6.77 7.22
N GLY A 176 8.96 5.82 6.54
CA GLY A 176 8.56 5.99 5.14
C GLY A 176 7.60 7.18 4.92
N LEU A 177 6.70 7.45 5.87
CA LEU A 177 5.86 8.66 5.81
C LEU A 177 6.68 9.95 5.96
N GLY A 178 7.71 9.93 6.80
CA GLY A 178 8.64 11.06 6.95
C GLY A 178 9.43 11.34 5.67
N GLU A 179 9.99 10.30 5.05
CA GLU A 179 10.69 10.41 3.77
C GLU A 179 9.78 10.90 2.65
N THR A 180 8.57 10.34 2.57
CA THR A 180 7.56 10.76 1.60
C THR A 180 7.19 12.24 1.77
N TYR A 181 7.04 12.70 3.03
CA TYR A 181 6.71 14.09 3.30
C TYR A 181 7.87 15.05 2.96
N ASN A 182 9.11 14.67 3.25
CA ASN A 182 10.28 15.46 2.87
C ASN A 182 10.35 15.61 1.34
N TRP A 183 10.18 14.52 0.60
CA TRP A 183 10.12 14.57 -0.85
C TRP A 183 8.96 15.45 -1.36
N TYR A 184 7.76 15.32 -0.75
CA TYR A 184 6.61 16.17 -1.11
C TYR A 184 6.92 17.66 -0.95
N LEU A 185 7.61 18.05 0.12
CA LEU A 185 8.01 19.46 0.34
C LEU A 185 8.94 19.99 -0.75
N GLU A 186 9.84 19.15 -1.27
CA GLU A 186 10.73 19.52 -2.37
C GLU A 186 9.99 19.74 -3.69
N GLN A 187 8.86 19.06 -3.91
CA GLN A 187 8.04 19.20 -5.12
C GLN A 187 7.00 20.32 -5.01
N ALA A 188 6.59 20.69 -3.79
CA ALA A 188 5.57 21.69 -3.54
C ALA A 188 6.11 23.14 -3.51
N ASN A 189 7.43 23.30 -3.54
CA ASN A 189 8.15 24.58 -3.68
C ASN A 189 8.53 24.82 -5.14
#